data_3094a13f420f3bfc7f776eb831e7a174
#
_entry.id   3094a13f420f3bfc7f776eb831e7a174
#
_cell.length_a   1.000
_cell.length_b   1.000
_cell.length_c   1.000
_cell.angle_alpha   90.00
_cell.angle_beta   90.00
_cell.angle_gamma   90.00
#
_symmetry.space_group_name_H-M   'P 1'
#
loop_
_entity.id
_entity.type
_entity.pdbx_description
1 polymer ?
#
loop_
_entity_poly.entity_id
_entity_poly.type
_entity_poly.pdbx_seq_one_letter_code
_entity_poly.pdbx_strand_id
1 'polypeptide(L)'
;MAKLQSIEPNIADLVNGWLKSYGLDYKLEQESLNDEIDKALNEYASKSGGAGGNRPDAKLLLQDEALNYYPILIEYKGYKDKLVKLNKDGNVDNTTSKNEPNYKNINSYAVNGAIHYANAILHYTSYTDVISIGVTGFKRLDGSIEHSIGVYYVSKNNLGIGQKVDDYTDLSFLNKDNFNDFIKKINELNLSNDELDKLREKREKEIETSLTKLNNDIYKEEKGLSENDRVYLVSASIMATLGIAGKVRPLEKSDLKSSTEEGDTDGEIIVRKIEAFLKNKNLTEKKQNLIVRTLKNTLLSENINKPYNGESQLKRIFCKIVDDLGIYYKIGLTTDFTGKLFNEMYSWLGFSQDKLNDVVLTPSYVAHLLVKLARVDKDSYVWDFATGFRVIIVIEANSYVNTRSSRLLPKFKAQKINSWCAA
;
A
#
# COMPACT_ATOMS: atom_id res chain seq x y z
N MET A 1 3.95 22.01 -37.30
CA MET A 1 3.77 22.54 -35.94
C MET A 1 5.10 22.37 -35.20
N ALA A 2 5.68 23.47 -34.68
CA ALA A 2 6.90 23.40 -33.89
C ALA A 2 6.59 22.55 -32.65
N LYS A 3 7.46 21.57 -32.33
CA LYS A 3 7.36 20.78 -31.11
C LYS A 3 7.50 21.76 -29.92
N LEU A 4 6.47 21.87 -29.07
CA LEU A 4 6.56 22.63 -27.83
C LEU A 4 7.73 22.07 -27.02
N GLN A 5 8.72 22.93 -26.75
CA GLN A 5 9.89 22.56 -25.94
C GLN A 5 9.47 22.50 -24.47
N SER A 6 9.86 21.45 -23.76
CA SER A 6 9.67 21.35 -22.31
C SER A 6 10.46 22.45 -21.61
N ILE A 7 9.84 23.11 -20.62
CA ILE A 7 10.48 24.07 -19.73
C ILE A 7 10.67 23.50 -18.32
N GLU A 8 10.70 22.18 -18.18
CA GLU A 8 10.85 21.49 -16.88
C GLU A 8 12.05 22.00 -16.07
N PRO A 9 13.26 22.27 -16.66
CA PRO A 9 14.35 22.87 -15.92
C PRO A 9 14.03 24.25 -15.33
N ASN A 10 13.26 25.08 -16.02
CA ASN A 10 12.85 26.39 -15.52
C ASN A 10 11.84 26.27 -14.37
N ILE A 11 10.96 25.26 -14.41
CA ILE A 11 10.04 24.98 -13.30
C ILE A 11 10.83 24.45 -12.09
N ALA A 12 11.81 23.57 -12.31
CA ALA A 12 12.70 23.10 -11.25
C ALA A 12 13.44 24.27 -10.57
N ASP A 13 14.01 25.18 -11.37
CA ASP A 13 14.71 26.38 -10.86
C ASP A 13 13.78 27.26 -10.02
N LEU A 14 12.56 27.51 -10.49
CA LEU A 14 11.56 28.30 -9.79
C LEU A 14 11.21 27.68 -8.43
N VAL A 15 10.89 26.38 -8.41
CA VAL A 15 10.46 25.66 -7.20
C VAL A 15 11.61 25.51 -6.22
N ASN A 16 12.79 25.11 -6.70
CA ASN A 16 14.00 25.00 -5.86
C ASN A 16 14.39 26.36 -5.27
N GLY A 17 14.16 27.45 -6.03
CA GLY A 17 14.32 28.82 -5.54
C GLY A 17 13.41 29.13 -4.35
N TRP A 18 12.14 28.72 -4.39
CA TRP A 18 11.22 28.85 -3.26
C TRP A 18 11.68 28.04 -2.04
N LEU A 19 11.96 26.74 -2.23
CA LEU A 19 12.41 25.87 -1.14
C LEU A 19 13.64 26.42 -0.44
N LYS A 20 14.61 26.94 -1.23
CA LYS A 20 15.81 27.58 -0.71
C LYS A 20 15.50 28.88 0.03
N SER A 21 14.61 29.73 -0.50
CA SER A 21 14.25 31.01 0.12
C SER A 21 13.52 30.82 1.46
N TYR A 22 12.80 29.71 1.64
CA TYR A 22 12.14 29.35 2.90
C TYR A 22 13.07 28.62 3.87
N GLY A 23 14.34 28.39 3.49
CA GLY A 23 15.32 27.69 4.35
C GLY A 23 15.01 26.22 4.59
N LEU A 24 14.31 25.58 3.66
CA LEU A 24 13.92 24.17 3.78
C LEU A 24 15.08 23.26 3.40
N ASP A 25 15.30 22.20 4.19
CA ASP A 25 16.23 21.12 3.83
C ASP A 25 15.53 20.17 2.86
N TYR A 26 15.83 20.29 1.59
CA TYR A 26 15.30 19.44 0.54
C TYR A 26 16.41 18.69 -0.17
N LYS A 27 16.06 17.53 -0.71
CA LYS A 27 16.97 16.66 -1.47
C LYS A 27 16.44 16.51 -2.89
N LEU A 28 17.34 16.54 -3.86
CA LEU A 28 17.01 16.37 -5.27
C LEU A 28 17.15 14.90 -5.66
N GLU A 29 16.43 14.49 -6.69
CA GLU A 29 16.45 13.19 -7.36
C GLU A 29 17.24 12.06 -6.67
N GLN A 30 18.58 12.08 -6.82
CA GLN A 30 19.48 11.02 -6.36
C GLN A 30 20.01 11.22 -4.93
N GLU A 31 19.82 12.41 -4.37
CA GLU A 31 20.25 12.67 -3.01
C GLU A 31 19.41 11.89 -2.01
N SER A 32 20.05 11.36 -0.97
CA SER A 32 19.37 10.61 0.09
C SER A 32 18.58 11.56 1.00
N LEU A 33 17.32 11.20 1.28
CA LEU A 33 16.55 11.87 2.33
C LEU A 33 16.70 11.12 3.67
N ASN A 34 16.42 9.84 3.67
CA ASN A 34 16.79 8.87 4.70
C ASN A 34 16.67 7.45 4.13
N ASP A 35 17.29 6.48 4.82
CA ASP A 35 17.38 5.08 4.35
C ASP A 35 16.01 4.43 4.14
N GLU A 36 15.01 4.73 4.99
CA GLU A 36 13.68 4.14 4.93
C GLU A 36 12.94 4.60 3.67
N ILE A 37 12.95 5.92 3.41
CA ILE A 37 12.29 6.54 2.24
C ILE A 37 12.99 6.14 0.95
N ASP A 38 14.32 6.21 0.91
CA ASP A 38 15.09 5.90 -0.29
C ASP A 38 14.94 4.43 -0.69
N LYS A 39 14.90 3.54 0.30
CA LYS A 39 14.63 2.12 0.07
C LYS A 39 13.23 1.90 -0.47
N ALA A 40 12.20 2.55 0.11
CA ALA A 40 10.83 2.44 -0.36
C ALA A 40 10.66 2.89 -1.82
N LEU A 41 11.29 3.99 -2.19
CA LEU A 41 11.29 4.49 -3.57
C LEU A 41 11.99 3.54 -4.55
N ASN A 42 13.04 2.85 -4.10
CA ASN A 42 13.76 1.88 -4.93
C ASN A 42 13.04 0.53 -5.05
N GLU A 43 12.26 0.13 -4.05
CA GLU A 43 11.57 -1.16 -4.03
C GLU A 43 10.22 -1.13 -4.76
N TYR A 44 9.56 0.02 -4.81
CA TYR A 44 8.28 0.17 -5.51
C TYR A 44 8.46 0.17 -7.03
N ALA A 45 7.44 -0.33 -7.75
CA ALA A 45 7.45 -0.28 -9.22
C ALA A 45 7.72 1.14 -9.73
N SER A 46 8.55 1.28 -10.76
CA SER A 46 8.86 2.59 -11.34
C SER A 46 7.62 3.24 -11.95
N LYS A 47 7.61 4.56 -12.07
CA LYS A 47 6.53 5.30 -12.75
C LYS A 47 6.34 4.91 -14.23
N SER A 48 7.27 4.16 -14.80
CA SER A 48 7.19 3.62 -16.17
C SER A 48 6.87 2.13 -16.23
N GLY A 49 6.64 1.46 -15.09
CA GLY A 49 6.29 0.05 -15.03
C GLY A 49 7.45 -0.92 -14.96
N GLY A 50 8.66 -0.47 -14.70
CA GLY A 50 9.84 -1.33 -14.45
C GLY A 50 10.07 -1.55 -12.94
N ALA A 51 11.13 -2.28 -12.59
CA ALA A 51 11.57 -2.47 -11.22
C ALA A 51 12.31 -1.24 -10.71
N GLY A 52 11.84 -0.65 -9.62
CA GLY A 52 12.56 0.38 -8.87
C GLY A 52 12.87 1.68 -9.60
N GLY A 53 13.76 2.46 -9.01
CA GLY A 53 14.30 3.69 -9.63
C GLY A 53 13.36 4.89 -9.57
N ASN A 54 12.43 4.91 -8.63
CA ASN A 54 11.58 6.09 -8.39
C ASN A 54 12.43 7.22 -7.79
N ARG A 55 12.41 8.37 -8.47
CA ARG A 55 13.17 9.55 -8.08
C ARG A 55 12.27 10.77 -8.20
N PRO A 56 11.66 11.24 -7.10
CA PRO A 56 11.00 12.54 -7.08
C PRO A 56 11.99 13.64 -7.43
N ASP A 57 11.57 14.65 -8.17
CA ASP A 57 12.43 15.77 -8.56
C ASP A 57 12.95 16.54 -7.33
N ALA A 58 12.10 16.67 -6.28
CA ALA A 58 12.53 17.10 -4.96
C ALA A 58 11.78 16.34 -3.86
N LYS A 59 12.42 16.16 -2.72
CA LYS A 59 11.86 15.47 -1.55
C LYS A 59 12.31 16.12 -0.25
N LEU A 60 11.42 16.21 0.72
CA LEU A 60 11.63 16.79 2.04
C LEU A 60 11.01 15.91 3.12
N LEU A 61 11.47 16.11 4.35
CA LEU A 61 10.84 15.50 5.53
C LEU A 61 10.60 16.64 6.53
N LEU A 62 9.35 17.06 6.69
CA LEU A 62 9.00 18.11 7.65
C LEU A 62 8.31 17.50 8.88
N GLN A 63 8.39 18.22 9.99
CA GLN A 63 7.83 17.83 11.28
C GLN A 63 6.89 18.90 11.78
N ASP A 64 5.72 18.50 12.29
CA ASP A 64 4.77 19.39 12.95
C ASP A 64 5.12 19.61 14.44
N GLU A 65 4.41 20.51 15.13
CA GLU A 65 4.58 20.75 16.56
C GLU A 65 4.27 19.54 17.44
N ALA A 66 3.49 18.58 16.94
CA ALA A 66 3.17 17.33 17.63
C ALA A 66 4.22 16.23 17.41
N LEU A 67 5.34 16.58 16.75
CA LEU A 67 6.46 15.69 16.41
C LEU A 67 6.10 14.57 15.40
N ASN A 68 5.06 14.76 14.59
CA ASN A 68 4.76 13.87 13.48
C ASN A 68 5.58 14.28 12.26
N TYR A 69 6.07 13.28 11.53
CA TYR A 69 6.86 13.49 10.33
C TYR A 69 6.01 13.30 9.07
N TYR A 70 6.16 14.22 8.14
CA TYR A 70 5.46 14.25 6.85
C TYR A 70 6.49 14.24 5.72
N PRO A 71 6.68 13.10 5.02
CA PRO A 71 7.39 13.09 3.74
C PRO A 71 6.64 13.93 2.72
N ILE A 72 7.38 14.80 2.01
CA ILE A 72 6.87 15.65 0.94
C ILE A 72 7.59 15.29 -0.34
N LEU A 73 6.84 14.94 -1.38
CA LEU A 73 7.37 14.49 -2.65
C LEU A 73 6.88 15.42 -3.75
N ILE A 74 7.82 15.98 -4.52
CA ILE A 74 7.54 16.98 -5.54
C ILE A 74 7.96 16.43 -6.91
N GLU A 75 7.07 16.57 -7.91
CA GLU A 75 7.32 16.21 -9.31
C GLU A 75 7.04 17.39 -10.21
N TYR A 76 7.94 17.64 -11.17
CA TYR A 76 7.85 18.74 -12.13
C TYR A 76 7.42 18.25 -13.51
N LYS A 77 6.70 19.10 -14.26
CA LYS A 77 6.47 18.93 -15.69
C LYS A 77 6.52 20.27 -16.43
N GLY A 78 7.21 20.29 -17.54
CA GLY A 78 7.45 21.50 -18.34
C GLY A 78 6.41 21.77 -19.41
N TYR A 79 5.12 21.45 -19.19
CA TYR A 79 4.03 21.62 -20.15
C TYR A 79 2.76 22.10 -19.48
N LYS A 80 1.98 22.98 -20.15
CA LYS A 80 0.79 23.65 -19.62
C LYS A 80 -0.23 22.69 -18.98
N ASP A 81 -0.59 21.59 -19.67
CA ASP A 81 -1.72 20.75 -19.30
C ASP A 81 -1.26 19.43 -18.65
N LYS A 82 -0.13 19.46 -17.89
CA LYS A 82 0.47 18.27 -17.30
C LYS A 82 0.48 18.29 -15.78
N LEU A 83 -0.43 19.05 -15.14
CA LEU A 83 -0.53 19.11 -13.69
C LEU A 83 -1.10 17.81 -13.12
N VAL A 84 -2.33 17.48 -13.48
CA VAL A 84 -3.05 16.31 -12.96
C VAL A 84 -3.99 15.71 -14.00
N LYS A 85 -4.11 14.40 -14.01
CA LYS A 85 -5.15 13.67 -14.73
C LYS A 85 -6.13 13.07 -13.73
N LEU A 86 -7.39 13.47 -13.84
CA LEU A 86 -8.48 12.95 -13.03
C LEU A 86 -9.32 11.94 -13.84
N ASN A 87 -9.92 10.98 -13.14
CA ASN A 87 -10.92 10.07 -13.69
C ASN A 87 -12.32 10.74 -13.68
N LYS A 88 -13.34 10.00 -14.08
CA LYS A 88 -14.73 10.49 -14.15
C LYS A 88 -15.31 10.86 -12.77
N ASP A 89 -14.80 10.28 -11.72
CA ASP A 89 -15.24 10.48 -10.34
C ASP A 89 -14.49 11.64 -9.65
N GLY A 90 -13.60 12.34 -10.38
CA GLY A 90 -12.79 13.44 -9.85
C GLY A 90 -11.55 13.00 -9.07
N ASN A 91 -11.27 11.71 -8.98
CA ASN A 91 -10.07 11.19 -8.32
C ASN A 91 -8.87 11.16 -9.28
N VAL A 92 -7.66 11.19 -8.73
CA VAL A 92 -6.43 11.08 -9.52
C VAL A 92 -6.37 9.73 -10.23
N ASP A 93 -6.21 9.76 -11.57
CA ASP A 93 -6.34 8.60 -12.46
C ASP A 93 -5.02 7.81 -12.56
N ASN A 94 -4.64 7.17 -11.46
CA ASN A 94 -3.44 6.34 -11.37
C ASN A 94 -3.73 4.83 -11.56
N THR A 95 -4.99 4.45 -11.79
CA THR A 95 -5.39 3.05 -11.90
C THR A 95 -6.26 2.85 -13.13
N THR A 96 -5.99 1.84 -13.94
CA THR A 96 -6.80 1.46 -15.10
C THR A 96 -8.12 0.82 -14.66
N SER A 97 -9.06 0.64 -15.59
CA SER A 97 -10.32 -0.09 -15.35
C SER A 97 -10.12 -1.57 -14.97
N LYS A 98 -8.91 -2.10 -15.17
CA LYS A 98 -8.51 -3.46 -14.78
C LYS A 98 -7.79 -3.51 -13.43
N ASN A 99 -7.80 -2.43 -12.67
CA ASN A 99 -7.08 -2.27 -11.41
C ASN A 99 -5.55 -2.36 -11.52
N GLU A 100 -5.00 -2.15 -12.70
CA GLU A 100 -3.56 -2.08 -12.93
C GLU A 100 -3.09 -0.63 -12.85
N PRO A 101 -1.82 -0.37 -12.48
CA PRO A 101 -1.28 0.98 -12.49
C PRO A 101 -1.37 1.63 -13.87
N ASN A 102 -1.86 2.85 -13.94
CA ASN A 102 -1.93 3.62 -15.17
C ASN A 102 -0.61 4.37 -15.42
N TYR A 103 0.43 3.63 -15.78
CA TYR A 103 1.79 4.18 -15.97
C TYR A 103 1.83 5.34 -16.97
N LYS A 104 0.91 5.37 -17.96
CA LYS A 104 0.82 6.48 -18.90
C LYS A 104 0.50 7.79 -18.18
N ASN A 105 -0.47 7.79 -17.31
CA ASN A 105 -0.86 8.97 -16.54
C ASN A 105 0.17 9.30 -15.46
N ILE A 106 0.63 8.28 -14.73
CA ILE A 106 1.65 8.40 -13.69
C ILE A 106 2.91 9.10 -14.22
N ASN A 107 3.37 8.74 -15.42
CA ASN A 107 4.56 9.33 -16.02
C ASN A 107 4.30 10.71 -16.65
N SER A 108 3.09 10.96 -17.15
CA SER A 108 2.77 12.14 -17.95
C SER A 108 2.35 13.36 -17.15
N TYR A 109 1.87 13.19 -15.90
CA TYR A 109 1.31 14.26 -15.08
C TYR A 109 2.03 14.38 -13.75
N ALA A 110 2.31 15.62 -13.33
CA ALA A 110 3.11 15.90 -12.13
C ALA A 110 2.48 15.32 -10.86
N VAL A 111 1.23 15.63 -10.58
CA VAL A 111 0.51 15.11 -9.39
C VAL A 111 0.38 13.60 -9.41
N ASN A 112 0.09 13.01 -10.58
CA ASN A 112 -0.03 11.56 -10.72
C ASN A 112 1.28 10.84 -10.38
N GLY A 113 2.42 11.40 -10.82
CA GLY A 113 3.75 10.92 -10.46
C GLY A 113 4.06 11.07 -8.97
N ALA A 114 3.78 12.24 -8.39
CA ALA A 114 4.01 12.50 -6.97
C ALA A 114 3.19 11.56 -6.07
N ILE A 115 1.92 11.28 -6.40
CA ILE A 115 1.07 10.32 -5.67
C ILE A 115 1.57 8.88 -5.83
N HIS A 116 2.12 8.52 -6.99
CA HIS A 116 2.75 7.22 -7.18
C HIS A 116 3.92 7.02 -6.20
N TYR A 117 4.77 8.02 -6.01
CA TYR A 117 5.83 7.99 -5.01
C TYR A 117 5.30 7.97 -3.58
N ALA A 118 4.23 8.72 -3.27
CA ALA A 118 3.60 8.69 -1.97
C ALA A 118 3.11 7.26 -1.62
N ASN A 119 2.54 6.55 -2.59
CA ASN A 119 2.15 5.16 -2.40
C ASN A 119 3.35 4.24 -2.14
N ALA A 120 4.52 4.51 -2.74
CA ALA A 120 5.75 3.78 -2.38
C ALA A 120 6.10 3.95 -0.90
N ILE A 121 6.05 5.19 -0.40
CA ILE A 121 6.31 5.49 1.02
C ILE A 121 5.30 4.77 1.92
N LEU A 122 4.00 4.90 1.64
CA LEU A 122 2.95 4.26 2.44
C LEU A 122 3.07 2.73 2.45
N HIS A 123 3.59 2.12 1.36
CA HIS A 123 3.75 0.67 1.23
C HIS A 123 4.91 0.10 2.06
N TYR A 124 6.04 0.81 2.07
CA TYR A 124 7.31 0.23 2.49
C TYR A 124 7.89 0.88 3.74
N THR A 125 7.22 1.92 4.29
CA THR A 125 7.69 2.62 5.47
C THR A 125 6.68 2.64 6.61
N SER A 126 7.13 3.13 7.75
CA SER A 126 6.28 3.41 8.92
C SER A 126 5.43 4.68 8.77
N TYR A 127 5.73 5.55 7.82
CA TYR A 127 4.97 6.79 7.60
C TYR A 127 3.52 6.47 7.19
N THR A 128 2.60 7.23 7.78
CA THR A 128 1.15 7.09 7.56
C THR A 128 0.58 8.18 6.68
N ASP A 129 1.29 9.29 6.55
CA ASP A 129 0.82 10.53 5.95
C ASP A 129 1.91 11.10 5.04
N VAL A 130 1.55 11.42 3.79
CA VAL A 130 2.49 11.92 2.77
C VAL A 130 1.84 13.10 2.03
N ILE A 131 2.62 14.13 1.74
CA ILE A 131 2.19 15.28 0.93
C ILE A 131 2.81 15.14 -0.46
N SER A 132 1.96 15.12 -1.47
CA SER A 132 2.34 15.01 -2.88
C SER A 132 2.10 16.33 -3.58
N ILE A 133 3.15 16.89 -4.19
CA ILE A 133 3.08 18.18 -4.87
C ILE A 133 3.48 17.98 -6.33
N GLY A 134 2.59 18.38 -7.22
CA GLY A 134 2.89 18.48 -8.65
C GLY A 134 3.03 19.95 -9.05
N VAL A 135 4.05 20.28 -9.82
CA VAL A 135 4.20 21.61 -10.39
C VAL A 135 4.38 21.50 -11.90
N THR A 136 3.64 22.30 -12.63
CA THR A 136 3.75 22.37 -14.09
C THR A 136 3.75 23.82 -14.56
N GLY A 137 4.21 24.05 -15.78
CA GLY A 137 4.17 25.37 -16.35
C GLY A 137 4.56 25.44 -17.83
N PHE A 138 4.46 26.63 -18.36
CA PHE A 138 4.83 26.93 -19.75
C PHE A 138 5.35 28.37 -19.87
N LYS A 139 6.09 28.61 -20.94
CA LYS A 139 6.61 29.95 -21.23
C LYS A 139 5.62 30.72 -22.08
N ARG A 140 5.24 31.91 -21.64
CA ARG A 140 4.40 32.84 -22.41
C ARG A 140 5.19 33.48 -23.57
N LEU A 141 4.48 34.10 -24.47
CA LEU A 141 5.10 34.81 -25.62
C LEU A 141 6.01 35.97 -25.20
N ASP A 142 5.75 36.60 -24.06
CA ASP A 142 6.58 37.66 -23.48
C ASP A 142 7.81 37.13 -22.72
N GLY A 143 7.98 35.80 -22.70
CA GLY A 143 9.09 35.14 -22.03
C GLY A 143 8.85 34.83 -20.55
N SER A 144 7.76 35.29 -19.95
CA SER A 144 7.40 34.98 -18.56
C SER A 144 6.98 33.51 -18.40
N ILE A 145 7.17 32.94 -17.20
CA ILE A 145 6.78 31.60 -16.87
C ILE A 145 5.43 31.65 -16.14
N GLU A 146 4.43 30.98 -16.73
CA GLU A 146 3.17 30.69 -16.03
C GLU A 146 3.25 29.28 -15.46
N HIS A 147 2.89 29.10 -14.19
CA HIS A 147 2.93 27.84 -13.50
C HIS A 147 1.62 27.51 -12.79
N SER A 148 1.44 26.24 -12.46
CA SER A 148 0.32 25.73 -11.67
C SER A 148 0.83 24.69 -10.69
N ILE A 149 0.28 24.72 -9.47
CA ILE A 149 0.65 23.84 -8.36
C ILE A 149 -0.56 23.00 -7.97
N GLY A 150 -0.35 21.72 -7.78
CA GLY A 150 -1.35 20.79 -7.23
C GLY A 150 -0.81 20.17 -5.97
N VAL A 151 -1.46 20.43 -4.84
CA VAL A 151 -1.09 19.89 -3.53
C VAL A 151 -2.11 18.85 -3.11
N TYR A 152 -1.65 17.63 -2.87
CA TYR A 152 -2.47 16.49 -2.53
C TYR A 152 -1.97 15.80 -1.26
N TYR A 153 -2.91 15.48 -0.40
CA TYR A 153 -2.67 14.67 0.80
C TYR A 153 -2.96 13.20 0.49
N VAL A 154 -2.04 12.32 0.89
CA VAL A 154 -2.14 10.87 0.67
C VAL A 154 -1.83 10.18 1.99
N SER A 155 -2.74 9.32 2.46
CA SER A 155 -2.53 8.63 3.74
C SER A 155 -2.96 7.17 3.69
N LYS A 156 -2.51 6.39 4.68
CA LYS A 156 -3.02 5.02 4.87
C LYS A 156 -4.51 5.03 5.19
N ASN A 157 -5.00 6.05 5.89
CA ASN A 157 -6.41 6.17 6.27
C ASN A 157 -7.33 6.43 5.07
N ASN A 158 -6.86 7.15 4.05
CA ASN A 158 -7.59 7.34 2.79
C ASN A 158 -7.20 6.32 1.70
N LEU A 159 -6.62 5.19 2.10
CA LEU A 159 -6.26 4.07 1.22
C LEU A 159 -5.29 4.43 0.09
N GLY A 160 -4.42 5.43 0.31
CA GLY A 160 -3.45 5.88 -0.69
C GLY A 160 -4.06 6.73 -1.82
N ILE A 161 -5.32 7.14 -1.69
CA ILE A 161 -5.97 8.03 -2.65
C ILE A 161 -5.53 9.48 -2.37
N GLY A 162 -5.11 10.18 -3.41
CA GLY A 162 -4.74 11.59 -3.30
C GLY A 162 -5.97 12.49 -3.16
N GLN A 163 -6.05 13.24 -2.05
CA GLN A 163 -7.04 14.27 -1.82
C GLN A 163 -6.45 15.64 -2.08
N LYS A 164 -7.06 16.43 -2.95
CA LYS A 164 -6.63 17.82 -3.18
C LYS A 164 -6.80 18.64 -1.90
N VAL A 165 -5.74 19.32 -1.48
CA VAL A 165 -5.77 20.14 -0.26
C VAL A 165 -6.38 21.51 -0.54
N ASP A 166 -5.78 22.26 -1.46
CA ASP A 166 -6.25 23.58 -1.89
C ASP A 166 -5.49 24.03 -3.15
N ASP A 167 -5.80 25.24 -3.61
CA ASP A 167 -5.08 25.92 -4.67
C ASP A 167 -3.99 26.84 -4.07
N TYR A 168 -2.76 26.67 -4.56
CA TYR A 168 -1.59 27.40 -4.11
C TYR A 168 -0.88 28.05 -5.28
N THR A 169 -0.29 29.23 -5.04
CA THR A 169 0.50 29.98 -6.04
C THR A 169 2.00 29.80 -5.85
N ASP A 170 2.41 29.35 -4.66
CA ASP A 170 3.80 29.04 -4.29
C ASP A 170 3.82 27.94 -3.20
N LEU A 171 5.00 27.64 -2.65
CA LEU A 171 5.16 26.66 -1.58
C LEU A 171 5.34 27.27 -0.19
N SER A 172 4.86 28.49 0.05
CA SER A 172 5.00 29.19 1.34
C SER A 172 4.31 28.49 2.51
N PHE A 173 3.35 27.63 2.24
CA PHE A 173 2.69 26.77 3.24
C PHE A 173 3.63 25.72 3.85
N LEU A 174 4.78 25.43 3.23
CA LEU A 174 5.82 24.54 3.77
C LEU A 174 6.79 25.26 4.70
N ASN A 175 6.75 26.60 4.72
CA ASN A 175 7.59 27.40 5.63
C ASN A 175 7.25 27.04 7.08
N LYS A 176 8.27 27.06 7.95
CA LYS A 176 8.16 26.74 9.37
C LYS A 176 7.00 27.45 10.08
N ASP A 177 6.75 28.71 9.72
CA ASP A 177 5.70 29.52 10.36
C ASP A 177 4.27 29.12 9.91
N ASN A 178 4.14 28.57 8.71
CA ASN A 178 2.86 28.24 8.09
C ASN A 178 2.54 26.73 8.11
N PHE A 179 3.54 25.90 8.33
CA PHE A 179 3.40 24.45 8.18
C PHE A 179 2.39 23.83 9.14
N ASN A 180 2.34 24.30 10.39
CA ASN A 180 1.38 23.80 11.37
C ASN A 180 -0.07 24.12 10.98
N ASP A 181 -0.32 25.32 10.42
CA ASP A 181 -1.66 25.69 9.95
C ASP A 181 -2.05 24.91 8.68
N PHE A 182 -1.07 24.63 7.82
CA PHE A 182 -1.27 23.72 6.70
C PHE A 182 -1.63 22.30 7.15
N ILE A 183 -0.97 21.76 8.19
CA ILE A 183 -1.29 20.45 8.75
C ILE A 183 -2.68 20.44 9.41
N LYS A 184 -3.10 21.50 10.09
CA LYS A 184 -4.49 21.62 10.59
C LYS A 184 -5.50 21.50 9.46
N LYS A 185 -5.25 22.20 8.35
CA LYS A 185 -6.11 22.13 7.16
C LYS A 185 -6.17 20.72 6.57
N ILE A 186 -5.04 20.01 6.51
CA ILE A 186 -5.00 18.59 6.09
C ILE A 186 -5.86 17.73 7.02
N ASN A 187 -5.78 17.95 8.34
CA ASN A 187 -6.56 17.20 9.31
C ASN A 187 -8.08 17.45 9.19
N GLU A 188 -8.49 18.58 8.62
CA GLU A 188 -9.90 18.88 8.31
C GLU A 188 -10.40 18.20 7.03
N LEU A 189 -9.49 17.74 6.15
CA LEU A 189 -9.81 16.99 4.94
C LEU A 189 -10.22 15.55 5.21
N ASN A 190 -10.38 15.14 6.45
CA ASN A 190 -10.85 13.80 6.77
C ASN A 190 -12.18 13.53 6.06
N LEU A 191 -12.18 12.50 5.22
CA LEU A 191 -13.37 12.01 4.54
C LEU A 191 -14.48 11.79 5.57
N SER A 192 -15.69 12.19 5.23
CA SER A 192 -16.85 11.83 6.03
C SER A 192 -16.96 10.31 6.15
N ASN A 193 -17.58 9.81 7.20
CA ASN A 193 -17.79 8.36 7.37
C ASN A 193 -18.48 7.73 6.15
N ASP A 194 -19.43 8.45 5.52
CA ASP A 194 -20.13 7.97 4.32
C ASP A 194 -19.20 7.86 3.09
N GLU A 195 -18.25 8.77 2.93
CA GLU A 195 -17.26 8.72 1.85
C GLU A 195 -16.24 7.60 2.09
N LEU A 196 -15.80 7.42 3.34
CA LEU A 196 -14.95 6.31 3.73
C LEU A 196 -15.63 4.96 3.51
N ASP A 197 -16.91 4.84 3.86
CA ASP A 197 -17.66 3.60 3.67
C ASP A 197 -17.84 3.28 2.17
N LYS A 198 -18.12 4.27 1.32
CA LYS A 198 -18.15 4.09 -0.14
C LYS A 198 -16.81 3.66 -0.72
N LEU A 199 -15.71 4.25 -0.23
CA LEU A 199 -14.37 3.85 -0.64
C LEU A 199 -14.04 2.43 -0.20
N ARG A 200 -14.43 2.03 1.01
CA ARG A 200 -14.28 0.66 1.52
C ARG A 200 -15.06 -0.33 0.66
N GLU A 201 -16.35 -0.07 0.39
CA GLU A 201 -17.16 -0.92 -0.49
C GLU A 201 -16.54 -1.07 -1.88
N LYS A 202 -16.05 0.03 -2.46
CA LYS A 202 -15.34 -0.01 -3.75
C LYS A 202 -14.09 -0.88 -3.66
N ARG A 203 -13.28 -0.69 -2.61
CA ARG A 203 -12.05 -1.46 -2.40
C ARG A 203 -12.33 -2.95 -2.17
N GLU A 204 -13.39 -3.28 -1.44
CA GLU A 204 -13.81 -4.67 -1.24
C GLU A 204 -14.16 -5.36 -2.57
N LYS A 205 -14.90 -4.70 -3.45
CA LYS A 205 -15.19 -5.22 -4.80
C LYS A 205 -13.93 -5.38 -5.65
N GLU A 206 -13.00 -4.45 -5.55
CA GLU A 206 -11.71 -4.54 -6.23
C GLU A 206 -10.91 -5.75 -5.76
N ILE A 207 -10.87 -6.02 -4.45
CA ILE A 207 -10.21 -7.19 -3.86
C ILE A 207 -10.85 -8.48 -4.37
N GLU A 208 -12.17 -8.61 -4.31
CA GLU A 208 -12.90 -9.77 -4.81
C GLU A 208 -12.61 -10.03 -6.30
N THR A 209 -12.67 -8.97 -7.11
CA THR A 209 -12.38 -9.07 -8.55
C THR A 209 -10.94 -9.52 -8.80
N SER A 210 -9.98 -8.95 -8.07
CA SER A 210 -8.55 -9.29 -8.21
C SER A 210 -8.27 -10.73 -7.77
N LEU A 211 -8.88 -11.20 -6.68
CA LEU A 211 -8.74 -12.57 -6.20
C LEU A 211 -9.34 -13.58 -7.19
N THR A 212 -10.54 -13.32 -7.70
CA THR A 212 -11.19 -14.18 -8.69
C THR A 212 -10.38 -14.23 -9.99
N LYS A 213 -9.88 -13.08 -10.45
CA LYS A 213 -8.99 -13.00 -11.62
C LYS A 213 -7.72 -13.82 -11.40
N LEU A 214 -7.04 -13.60 -10.27
CA LEU A 214 -5.80 -14.30 -9.91
C LEU A 214 -6.00 -15.83 -9.93
N ASN A 215 -7.07 -16.33 -9.31
CA ASN A 215 -7.39 -17.74 -9.32
C ASN A 215 -7.57 -18.30 -10.73
N ASN A 216 -8.36 -17.60 -11.56
CA ASN A 216 -8.60 -18.00 -12.95
C ASN A 216 -7.32 -18.00 -13.79
N ASP A 217 -6.47 -17.00 -13.59
CA ASP A 217 -5.20 -16.88 -14.31
C ASP A 217 -4.24 -17.99 -13.91
N ILE A 218 -4.07 -18.26 -12.59
CA ILE A 218 -3.24 -19.37 -12.10
C ILE A 218 -3.80 -20.72 -12.63
N TYR A 219 -5.12 -20.90 -12.62
CA TYR A 219 -5.74 -22.13 -13.13
C TYR A 219 -5.50 -22.35 -14.62
N LYS A 220 -5.55 -21.29 -15.44
CA LYS A 220 -5.38 -21.35 -16.89
C LYS A 220 -3.94 -21.44 -17.34
N GLU A 221 -3.08 -20.66 -16.71
CA GLU A 221 -1.71 -20.44 -17.16
C GLU A 221 -0.72 -21.42 -16.51
N GLU A 222 -1.00 -21.87 -15.29
CA GLU A 222 -0.09 -22.67 -14.49
C GLU A 222 -0.63 -24.10 -14.28
N LYS A 223 -0.08 -25.05 -15.05
CA LYS A 223 -0.51 -26.45 -15.04
C LYS A 223 0.04 -27.20 -13.83
N GLY A 224 -0.68 -28.22 -13.38
CA GLY A 224 -0.20 -29.18 -12.38
C GLY A 224 -0.36 -28.74 -10.93
N LEU A 225 -1.11 -27.65 -10.67
CA LEU A 225 -1.41 -27.17 -9.33
C LEU A 225 -2.82 -27.60 -8.90
N SER A 226 -2.90 -28.27 -7.75
CA SER A 226 -4.17 -28.54 -7.10
C SER A 226 -4.80 -27.27 -6.52
N GLU A 227 -6.04 -27.34 -6.13
CA GLU A 227 -6.75 -26.25 -5.45
C GLU A 227 -6.05 -25.85 -4.15
N ASN A 228 -5.59 -26.83 -3.37
CA ASN A 228 -4.82 -26.59 -2.16
C ASN A 228 -3.49 -25.90 -2.44
N ASP A 229 -2.77 -26.28 -3.50
CA ASP A 229 -1.50 -25.66 -3.86
C ASP A 229 -1.67 -24.18 -4.15
N ARG A 230 -2.73 -23.79 -4.87
CA ARG A 230 -3.04 -22.38 -5.15
C ARG A 230 -3.25 -21.58 -3.87
N VAL A 231 -4.02 -22.12 -2.91
CA VAL A 231 -4.24 -21.50 -1.59
C VAL A 231 -2.93 -21.36 -0.82
N TYR A 232 -2.10 -22.40 -0.82
CA TYR A 232 -0.83 -22.37 -0.11
C TYR A 232 0.17 -21.38 -0.74
N LEU A 233 0.23 -21.30 -2.07
CA LEU A 233 1.08 -20.34 -2.79
C LEU A 233 0.69 -18.89 -2.52
N VAL A 234 -0.61 -18.57 -2.53
CA VAL A 234 -1.09 -17.23 -2.18
C VAL A 234 -0.75 -16.89 -0.73
N SER A 235 -1.06 -17.78 0.21
CA SER A 235 -0.78 -17.57 1.63
C SER A 235 0.72 -17.40 1.91
N ALA A 236 1.55 -18.24 1.30
CA ALA A 236 3.00 -18.20 1.44
C ALA A 236 3.59 -16.90 0.87
N SER A 237 3.15 -16.49 -0.31
CA SER A 237 3.60 -15.27 -0.97
C SER A 237 3.27 -14.03 -0.14
N ILE A 238 2.04 -13.94 0.37
CA ILE A 238 1.64 -12.83 1.25
C ILE A 238 2.51 -12.81 2.52
N MET A 239 2.68 -13.95 3.22
CA MET A 239 3.50 -14.01 4.44
C MET A 239 4.95 -13.62 4.18
N ALA A 240 5.54 -14.08 3.07
CA ALA A 240 6.92 -13.78 2.73
C ALA A 240 7.15 -12.29 2.43
N THR A 241 6.14 -11.61 1.89
CA THR A 241 6.23 -10.20 1.47
C THR A 241 5.83 -9.19 2.55
N LEU A 242 5.24 -9.63 3.68
CA LEU A 242 4.84 -8.70 4.76
C LEU A 242 6.03 -8.17 5.55
N GLY A 243 7.05 -8.97 5.78
CA GLY A 243 8.20 -8.58 6.61
C GLY A 243 7.82 -8.18 8.03
N ILE A 244 8.80 -7.73 8.80
CA ILE A 244 8.64 -7.14 10.14
C ILE A 244 9.66 -6.01 10.26
N ALA A 245 9.20 -4.79 10.45
CA ALA A 245 10.05 -3.61 10.55
C ALA A 245 11.22 -3.81 11.53
N GLY A 246 12.43 -3.51 11.08
CA GLY A 246 13.68 -3.65 11.84
C GLY A 246 14.12 -5.09 12.17
N LYS A 247 13.38 -6.15 11.75
CA LYS A 247 13.70 -7.55 12.07
C LYS A 247 13.74 -8.49 10.87
N VAL A 248 12.75 -8.41 9.98
CA VAL A 248 12.64 -9.30 8.83
C VAL A 248 12.32 -8.46 7.60
N ARG A 249 13.28 -8.38 6.67
CA ARG A 249 13.05 -7.70 5.40
C ARG A 249 11.97 -8.44 4.60
N PRO A 250 10.99 -7.75 4.00
CA PRO A 250 10.07 -8.33 3.03
C PRO A 250 10.83 -9.08 1.91
N LEU A 251 10.24 -10.14 1.40
CA LEU A 251 10.74 -10.78 0.19
C LEU A 251 10.32 -9.95 -1.03
N GLU A 252 11.25 -9.71 -1.92
CA GLU A 252 11.04 -8.99 -3.17
C GLU A 252 11.06 -9.94 -4.37
N LYS A 253 10.45 -9.52 -5.48
CA LYS A 253 10.46 -10.32 -6.72
C LYS A 253 11.89 -10.60 -7.23
N SER A 254 12.80 -9.65 -7.04
CA SER A 254 14.21 -9.76 -7.43
C SER A 254 15.02 -10.74 -6.59
N ASP A 255 14.53 -11.11 -5.40
CA ASP A 255 15.18 -12.11 -4.55
C ASP A 255 15.04 -13.53 -5.13
N LEU A 256 14.01 -13.77 -5.95
CA LEU A 256 13.74 -15.04 -6.62
C LEU A 256 14.50 -15.10 -7.96
N LYS A 257 15.47 -16.01 -8.05
CA LYS A 257 16.38 -16.10 -9.20
C LYS A 257 16.16 -17.32 -10.08
N SER A 258 15.20 -18.16 -9.73
CA SER A 258 14.94 -19.45 -10.40
C SER A 258 16.18 -20.34 -10.44
N SER A 259 16.94 -20.33 -9.33
CA SER A 259 18.12 -21.18 -9.16
C SER A 259 17.71 -22.65 -9.03
N THR A 260 18.58 -23.54 -9.50
CA THR A 260 18.48 -24.99 -9.31
C THR A 260 19.45 -25.51 -8.25
N GLU A 261 20.26 -24.62 -7.65
CA GLU A 261 21.18 -24.97 -6.60
C GLU A 261 20.46 -25.29 -5.30
N GLU A 262 20.86 -26.36 -4.62
CA GLU A 262 20.34 -26.75 -3.31
C GLU A 262 20.60 -25.63 -2.29
N GLY A 263 19.56 -25.25 -1.55
CA GLY A 263 19.59 -24.13 -0.62
C GLY A 263 19.18 -22.78 -1.24
N ASP A 264 19.15 -22.63 -2.56
CA ASP A 264 18.88 -21.37 -3.27
C ASP A 264 17.75 -21.46 -4.30
N THR A 265 16.96 -22.53 -4.27
CA THR A 265 15.72 -22.59 -5.05
C THR A 265 14.70 -21.54 -4.57
N ASP A 266 13.84 -21.08 -5.45
CA ASP A 266 12.84 -20.07 -5.10
C ASP A 266 11.94 -20.51 -3.94
N GLY A 267 11.59 -21.80 -3.88
CA GLY A 267 10.82 -22.38 -2.78
C GLY A 267 11.55 -22.32 -1.43
N GLU A 268 12.86 -22.64 -1.40
CA GLU A 268 13.66 -22.58 -0.18
C GLU A 268 13.84 -21.14 0.30
N ILE A 269 13.98 -20.19 -0.61
CA ILE A 269 14.06 -18.76 -0.28
C ILE A 269 12.75 -18.30 0.38
N ILE A 270 11.60 -18.66 -0.21
CA ILE A 270 10.28 -18.33 0.37
C ILE A 270 10.11 -18.98 1.74
N VAL A 271 10.45 -20.27 1.89
CA VAL A 271 10.33 -20.99 3.17
C VAL A 271 11.19 -20.32 4.25
N ARG A 272 12.48 -20.03 3.97
CA ARG A 272 13.35 -19.34 4.93
C ARG A 272 12.76 -17.99 5.37
N LYS A 273 12.18 -17.28 4.43
CA LYS A 273 11.54 -15.98 4.72
C LYS A 273 10.32 -16.14 5.64
N ILE A 274 9.47 -17.13 5.39
CA ILE A 274 8.31 -17.44 6.22
C ILE A 274 8.74 -17.90 7.62
N GLU A 275 9.76 -18.77 7.73
CA GLU A 275 10.30 -19.20 9.01
C GLU A 275 10.80 -18.00 9.83
N ALA A 276 11.56 -17.09 9.21
CA ALA A 276 12.01 -15.86 9.86
C ALA A 276 10.85 -14.96 10.30
N PHE A 277 9.82 -14.81 9.46
CA PHE A 277 8.62 -14.04 9.78
C PHE A 277 7.86 -14.65 10.98
N LEU A 278 7.57 -15.95 10.95
CA LEU A 278 6.81 -16.64 11.99
C LEU A 278 7.54 -16.66 13.34
N LYS A 279 8.87 -16.82 13.34
CA LYS A 279 9.71 -16.80 14.55
C LYS A 279 9.61 -15.47 15.29
N ASN A 280 9.35 -14.37 14.59
CA ASN A 280 9.19 -13.04 15.18
C ASN A 280 7.72 -12.68 15.48
N LYS A 281 6.78 -13.62 15.30
CA LYS A 281 5.39 -13.49 15.73
C LYS A 281 5.17 -14.24 17.04
N ASN A 282 4.25 -13.76 17.86
CA ASN A 282 3.91 -14.38 19.15
C ASN A 282 3.08 -15.68 18.93
N LEU A 283 3.64 -16.64 18.18
CA LEU A 283 3.04 -17.94 17.94
C LEU A 283 3.83 -19.01 18.70
N THR A 284 3.13 -20.05 19.19
CA THR A 284 3.80 -21.20 19.78
C THR A 284 4.63 -21.94 18.71
N GLU A 285 5.76 -22.51 19.10
CA GLU A 285 6.63 -23.27 18.20
C GLU A 285 5.88 -24.38 17.45
N LYS A 286 4.96 -25.07 18.14
CA LYS A 286 4.10 -26.09 17.53
C LYS A 286 3.28 -25.54 16.35
N LYS A 287 2.71 -24.34 16.50
CA LYS A 287 1.94 -23.69 15.43
C LYS A 287 2.85 -23.23 14.28
N GLN A 288 4.02 -22.66 14.59
CA GLN A 288 5.00 -22.27 13.57
C GLN A 288 5.41 -23.48 12.73
N ASN A 289 5.81 -24.59 13.38
CA ASN A 289 6.23 -25.82 12.72
C ASN A 289 5.11 -26.44 11.86
N LEU A 290 3.85 -26.39 12.32
CA LEU A 290 2.71 -26.88 11.55
C LEU A 290 2.53 -26.07 10.26
N ILE A 291 2.53 -24.74 10.34
CA ILE A 291 2.39 -23.85 9.17
C ILE A 291 3.51 -24.13 8.16
N VAL A 292 4.76 -24.12 8.63
CA VAL A 292 5.92 -24.34 7.76
C VAL A 292 5.87 -25.70 7.10
N ARG A 293 5.55 -26.76 7.86
CA ARG A 293 5.43 -28.12 7.33
C ARG A 293 4.36 -28.21 6.24
N THR A 294 3.20 -27.59 6.47
CA THR A 294 2.10 -27.60 5.49
C THR A 294 2.51 -26.93 4.18
N LEU A 295 3.18 -25.78 4.26
CA LEU A 295 3.60 -25.02 3.09
C LEU A 295 4.79 -25.65 2.35
N LYS A 296 5.71 -26.31 3.07
CA LYS A 296 6.89 -26.95 2.47
C LYS A 296 6.53 -27.97 1.40
N ASN A 297 5.45 -28.72 1.59
CA ASN A 297 5.05 -29.75 0.62
C ASN A 297 4.80 -29.17 -0.77
N THR A 298 4.18 -28.00 -0.86
CA THR A 298 3.95 -27.30 -2.13
C THR A 298 5.18 -26.51 -2.55
N LEU A 299 5.74 -25.67 -1.67
CA LEU A 299 6.84 -24.76 -2.01
C LEU A 299 8.12 -25.46 -2.44
N LEU A 300 8.43 -26.63 -1.89
CA LEU A 300 9.65 -27.40 -2.22
C LEU A 300 9.41 -28.47 -3.30
N SER A 301 8.24 -28.47 -3.95
CA SER A 301 7.97 -29.36 -5.06
C SER A 301 8.91 -29.07 -6.22
N GLU A 302 9.59 -30.11 -6.74
CA GLU A 302 10.54 -29.98 -7.84
C GLU A 302 9.90 -29.38 -9.09
N ASN A 303 8.66 -29.75 -9.37
CA ASN A 303 7.95 -29.32 -10.57
C ASN A 303 7.81 -27.79 -10.68
N ILE A 304 7.51 -27.11 -9.57
CA ILE A 304 7.30 -25.66 -9.57
C ILE A 304 8.60 -24.84 -9.41
N ASN A 305 9.65 -25.47 -8.87
CA ASN A 305 10.97 -24.84 -8.70
C ASN A 305 11.86 -24.99 -9.93
N LYS A 306 11.62 -26.00 -10.77
CA LYS A 306 12.42 -26.24 -11.98
C LYS A 306 12.19 -25.12 -13.00
N PRO A 307 13.26 -24.42 -13.43
CA PRO A 307 13.14 -23.37 -14.44
C PRO A 307 12.69 -23.92 -15.79
N TYR A 308 11.74 -23.24 -16.40
CA TYR A 308 11.36 -23.42 -17.79
C TYR A 308 11.49 -22.07 -18.51
N ASN A 309 12.25 -22.02 -19.60
CA ASN A 309 12.61 -20.78 -20.30
C ASN A 309 13.28 -19.73 -19.40
N GLY A 310 14.10 -20.18 -18.45
CA GLY A 310 14.86 -19.29 -17.55
C GLY A 310 14.12 -18.82 -16.31
N GLU A 311 12.85 -19.22 -16.11
CA GLU A 311 12.07 -18.81 -14.94
C GLU A 311 11.29 -19.98 -14.33
N SER A 312 11.30 -20.08 -12.97
CA SER A 312 10.52 -21.07 -12.25
C SER A 312 9.02 -20.73 -12.28
N GLN A 313 8.18 -21.77 -12.27
CA GLN A 313 6.72 -21.60 -12.13
C GLN A 313 6.40 -20.85 -10.83
N LEU A 314 7.11 -21.20 -9.76
CA LEU A 314 6.91 -20.58 -8.44
C LEU A 314 7.18 -19.06 -8.48
N LYS A 315 8.26 -18.63 -9.14
CA LYS A 315 8.57 -17.21 -9.28
C LYS A 315 7.48 -16.45 -10.08
N ARG A 316 7.00 -17.01 -11.21
CA ARG A 316 5.92 -16.41 -11.99
C ARG A 316 4.66 -16.21 -11.15
N ILE A 317 4.25 -17.25 -10.41
CA ILE A 317 3.08 -17.19 -9.53
C ILE A 317 3.28 -16.17 -8.41
N PHE A 318 4.44 -16.18 -7.76
CA PHE A 318 4.78 -15.21 -6.71
C PHE A 318 4.71 -13.78 -7.22
N CYS A 319 5.33 -13.48 -8.37
CA CYS A 319 5.29 -12.16 -8.99
C CYS A 319 3.86 -11.73 -9.27
N LYS A 320 3.04 -12.62 -9.85
CA LYS A 320 1.64 -12.36 -10.15
C LYS A 320 0.82 -12.06 -8.87
N ILE A 321 1.02 -12.83 -7.80
CA ILE A 321 0.34 -12.60 -6.51
C ILE A 321 0.74 -11.23 -5.94
N VAL A 322 2.01 -10.88 -5.99
CA VAL A 322 2.50 -9.59 -5.49
C VAL A 322 1.94 -8.43 -6.32
N ASP A 323 1.89 -8.58 -7.64
CA ASP A 323 1.37 -7.54 -8.55
C ASP A 323 -0.15 -7.35 -8.40
N ASP A 324 -0.90 -8.43 -8.35
CA ASP A 324 -2.37 -8.37 -8.31
C ASP A 324 -2.92 -8.06 -6.90
N LEU A 325 -2.25 -8.50 -5.85
CA LEU A 325 -2.76 -8.37 -4.47
C LEU A 325 -1.94 -7.44 -3.57
N GLY A 326 -0.68 -7.15 -3.91
CA GLY A 326 0.26 -6.42 -3.05
C GLY A 326 -0.30 -5.08 -2.56
N ILE A 327 -0.98 -4.35 -3.43
CA ILE A 327 -1.61 -3.06 -3.10
C ILE A 327 -2.67 -3.20 -1.98
N TYR A 328 -3.35 -4.33 -1.88
CA TYR A 328 -4.44 -4.50 -0.93
C TYR A 328 -3.94 -4.89 0.47
N TYR A 329 -2.98 -5.80 0.57
CA TYR A 329 -2.52 -6.26 1.89
C TYR A 329 -1.38 -5.42 2.48
N LYS A 330 -0.66 -4.65 1.66
CA LYS A 330 0.40 -3.76 2.15
C LYS A 330 -0.13 -2.40 2.61
N ILE A 331 -1.07 -1.79 1.87
CA ILE A 331 -1.68 -0.50 2.23
C ILE A 331 -2.96 -0.69 3.04
N GLY A 332 -3.75 -1.67 2.75
CA GLY A 332 -5.15 -1.80 3.14
C GLY A 332 -5.43 -2.67 4.36
N LEU A 333 -4.55 -2.72 5.37
CA LEU A 333 -4.83 -3.44 6.63
C LEU A 333 -6.08 -2.92 7.38
N THR A 334 -6.64 -1.80 6.95
CA THR A 334 -7.88 -1.20 7.48
C THR A 334 -9.15 -1.74 6.81
N THR A 335 -9.03 -2.46 5.70
CA THR A 335 -10.13 -3.19 5.06
C THR A 335 -10.06 -4.66 5.47
N ASP A 336 -11.20 -5.35 5.49
CA ASP A 336 -11.24 -6.80 5.79
C ASP A 336 -10.66 -7.64 4.65
N PHE A 337 -9.38 -7.32 4.26
CA PHE A 337 -8.67 -8.08 3.24
C PHE A 337 -8.54 -9.56 3.63
N THR A 338 -8.23 -9.83 4.89
CA THR A 338 -8.03 -11.20 5.37
C THR A 338 -9.30 -12.01 5.29
N GLY A 339 -10.45 -11.43 5.68
CA GLY A 339 -11.75 -12.10 5.58
C GLY A 339 -12.16 -12.34 4.13
N LYS A 340 -11.98 -11.35 3.25
CA LYS A 340 -12.26 -11.51 1.81
C LYS A 340 -11.34 -12.54 1.15
N LEU A 341 -10.04 -12.49 1.45
CA LEU A 341 -9.07 -13.47 0.99
C LEU A 341 -9.48 -14.88 1.42
N PHE A 342 -9.83 -15.05 2.70
CA PHE A 342 -10.23 -16.34 3.24
C PHE A 342 -11.49 -16.89 2.54
N ASN A 343 -12.54 -16.06 2.42
CA ASN A 343 -13.78 -16.45 1.76
C ASN A 343 -13.55 -16.87 0.30
N GLU A 344 -12.76 -16.11 -0.44
CA GLU A 344 -12.45 -16.42 -1.82
C GLU A 344 -11.61 -17.68 -1.95
N MET A 345 -10.54 -17.80 -1.15
CA MET A 345 -9.68 -18.99 -1.15
C MET A 345 -10.45 -20.25 -0.71
N TYR A 346 -11.42 -20.11 0.18
CA TYR A 346 -12.27 -21.20 0.62
C TYR A 346 -13.17 -21.68 -0.53
N SER A 347 -13.67 -20.76 -1.36
CA SER A 347 -14.42 -21.09 -2.58
C SER A 347 -13.59 -21.88 -3.59
N TRP A 348 -12.28 -21.66 -3.65
CA TRP A 348 -11.37 -22.39 -4.54
C TRP A 348 -11.20 -23.87 -4.19
N LEU A 349 -11.43 -24.23 -2.92
CA LEU A 349 -11.26 -25.61 -2.43
C LEU A 349 -12.40 -26.55 -2.83
N GLY A 350 -13.37 -26.07 -3.61
CA GLY A 350 -14.45 -26.93 -4.15
C GLY A 350 -15.34 -27.57 -3.08
N PHE A 351 -15.39 -27.02 -1.85
CA PHE A 351 -16.25 -27.52 -0.82
C PHE A 351 -17.74 -27.38 -1.21
N SER A 352 -18.53 -28.41 -0.97
CA SER A 352 -19.96 -28.30 -1.13
C SER A 352 -20.55 -27.19 -0.28
N GLN A 353 -21.65 -26.61 -0.73
CA GLN A 353 -22.35 -25.52 0.00
C GLN A 353 -22.67 -25.92 1.45
N ASP A 354 -22.92 -27.21 1.72
CA ASP A 354 -23.19 -27.72 3.07
C ASP A 354 -21.96 -27.60 3.99
N LYS A 355 -20.74 -27.84 3.47
CA LYS A 355 -19.49 -27.62 4.22
C LYS A 355 -19.10 -26.14 4.34
N LEU A 356 -19.54 -25.29 3.41
CA LEU A 356 -19.41 -23.86 3.50
C LEU A 356 -20.24 -23.27 4.64
N ASN A 357 -21.38 -23.88 4.95
CA ASN A 357 -22.27 -23.45 6.02
C ASN A 357 -21.69 -23.71 7.44
N ASP A 358 -20.75 -24.64 7.58
CA ASP A 358 -20.13 -24.98 8.87
C ASP A 358 -18.99 -24.01 9.28
N VAL A 359 -18.46 -23.23 8.35
CA VAL A 359 -17.37 -22.25 8.60
C VAL A 359 -17.80 -20.88 8.06
N VAL A 360 -18.77 -20.26 8.70
CA VAL A 360 -19.26 -18.93 8.30
C VAL A 360 -18.46 -17.88 9.03
N LEU A 361 -17.68 -17.09 8.27
CA LEU A 361 -17.19 -15.82 8.77
C LEU A 361 -18.36 -14.85 8.94
N THR A 362 -18.40 -14.17 10.06
CA THR A 362 -19.40 -13.10 10.26
C THR A 362 -19.23 -12.04 9.16
N PRO A 363 -20.25 -11.79 8.32
CA PRO A 363 -20.17 -10.76 7.30
C PRO A 363 -19.81 -9.41 7.90
N SER A 364 -18.95 -8.64 7.21
CA SER A 364 -18.44 -7.36 7.73
C SER A 364 -19.56 -6.39 8.11
N TYR A 365 -20.65 -6.33 7.33
CA TYR A 365 -21.80 -5.48 7.64
C TYR A 365 -22.53 -5.89 8.93
N VAL A 366 -22.61 -7.20 9.22
CA VAL A 366 -23.19 -7.70 10.48
C VAL A 366 -22.29 -7.36 11.66
N ALA A 367 -20.99 -7.52 11.52
CA ALA A 367 -20.03 -7.16 12.56
C ALA A 367 -20.05 -5.64 12.84
N HIS A 368 -20.11 -4.80 11.80
CA HIS A 368 -20.28 -3.35 11.95
C HIS A 368 -21.62 -2.99 12.65
N LEU A 369 -22.69 -3.66 12.28
CA LEU A 369 -23.99 -3.46 12.93
C LEU A 369 -23.93 -3.81 14.41
N LEU A 370 -23.33 -4.93 14.77
CA LEU A 370 -23.17 -5.37 16.15
C LEU A 370 -22.37 -4.35 16.97
N VAL A 371 -21.22 -3.87 16.44
CA VAL A 371 -20.40 -2.84 17.09
C VAL A 371 -21.17 -1.53 17.29
N LYS A 372 -21.92 -1.08 16.27
CA LYS A 372 -22.77 0.12 16.35
C LYS A 372 -23.92 -0.04 17.34
N LEU A 373 -24.59 -1.18 17.35
CA LEU A 373 -25.68 -1.46 18.29
C LEU A 373 -25.17 -1.58 19.74
N ALA A 374 -23.99 -2.16 19.94
CA ALA A 374 -23.35 -2.25 21.24
C ALA A 374 -22.80 -0.90 21.72
N ARG A 375 -22.84 0.15 20.87
CA ARG A 375 -22.31 1.49 21.18
C ARG A 375 -20.90 1.47 21.72
N VAL A 376 -20.06 0.61 21.16
CA VAL A 376 -18.65 0.50 21.54
C VAL A 376 -17.96 1.83 21.32
N ASP A 377 -17.24 2.30 22.34
CA ASP A 377 -16.45 3.52 22.32
C ASP A 377 -15.01 3.28 22.83
N LYS A 378 -14.22 4.35 22.89
CA LYS A 378 -12.78 4.28 23.28
C LYS A 378 -12.56 3.75 24.71
N ASP A 379 -13.57 3.78 25.58
CA ASP A 379 -13.50 3.38 26.98
C ASP A 379 -14.21 2.04 27.22
N SER A 380 -14.75 1.42 26.15
CA SER A 380 -15.47 0.15 26.23
C SER A 380 -14.52 -1.03 26.37
N TYR A 381 -14.84 -1.95 27.28
CA TYR A 381 -14.24 -3.29 27.36
C TYR A 381 -15.08 -4.26 26.52
N VAL A 382 -14.49 -4.78 25.46
CA VAL A 382 -15.20 -5.71 24.57
C VAL A 382 -14.78 -7.14 24.83
N TRP A 383 -15.76 -8.00 25.02
CA TRP A 383 -15.59 -9.43 25.21
C TRP A 383 -16.31 -10.15 24.07
N ASP A 384 -15.54 -10.80 23.23
CA ASP A 384 -16.05 -11.69 22.19
C ASP A 384 -15.77 -13.14 22.60
N PHE A 385 -16.81 -13.82 23.10
CA PHE A 385 -16.70 -15.20 23.59
C PHE A 385 -16.63 -16.23 22.45
N ALA A 386 -16.95 -15.82 21.23
CA ALA A 386 -16.97 -16.66 20.04
C ALA A 386 -16.03 -16.11 18.96
N THR A 387 -14.90 -15.56 19.36
CA THR A 387 -13.91 -14.91 18.51
C THR A 387 -13.35 -15.87 17.45
N GLY A 388 -14.07 -16.14 16.38
CA GLY A 388 -13.57 -16.90 15.24
C GLY A 388 -12.36 -16.19 14.60
N PHE A 389 -12.60 -15.40 13.58
CA PHE A 389 -11.55 -14.64 12.84
C PHE A 389 -11.36 -13.20 13.29
N ARG A 390 -11.67 -12.83 14.52
CA ARG A 390 -11.46 -11.50 15.13
C ARG A 390 -12.03 -10.31 14.32
N VAL A 391 -13.04 -10.51 13.49
CA VAL A 391 -13.63 -9.48 12.62
C VAL A 391 -14.14 -8.30 13.46
N ILE A 392 -14.80 -8.57 14.57
CA ILE A 392 -15.35 -7.55 15.47
C ILE A 392 -14.24 -6.67 16.07
N ILE A 393 -13.15 -7.26 16.53
CA ILE A 393 -12.02 -6.53 17.12
C ILE A 393 -11.35 -5.58 16.09
N VAL A 394 -11.23 -6.01 14.84
CA VAL A 394 -10.68 -5.16 13.76
C VAL A 394 -11.59 -3.98 13.47
N ILE A 395 -12.90 -4.19 13.45
CA ILE A 395 -13.90 -3.13 13.23
C ILE A 395 -13.88 -2.11 14.37
N GLU A 396 -13.76 -2.57 15.61
CA GLU A 396 -13.59 -1.71 16.78
C GLU A 396 -12.33 -0.85 16.65
N ALA A 397 -11.18 -1.44 16.38
CA ALA A 397 -9.94 -0.70 16.21
C ALA A 397 -10.07 0.39 15.13
N ASN A 398 -10.74 0.09 14.01
CA ASN A 398 -10.98 1.04 12.92
C ASN A 398 -11.98 2.14 13.27
N SER A 399 -13.02 1.85 14.08
CA SER A 399 -13.96 2.88 14.55
C SER A 399 -13.30 3.90 15.47
N TYR A 400 -12.25 3.48 16.22
CA TYR A 400 -11.43 4.37 17.05
C TYR A 400 -10.54 5.32 16.26
N VAL A 401 -9.96 4.86 15.17
CA VAL A 401 -9.09 5.68 14.31
C VAL A 401 -9.91 6.81 13.65
N ASN A 402 -11.17 6.54 13.29
CA ASN A 402 -12.05 7.48 12.60
C ASN A 402 -12.72 8.52 13.53
N THR A 403 -12.78 8.30 14.86
CA THR A 403 -13.37 9.26 15.81
C THR A 403 -12.35 10.23 16.43
N ARG A 404 -11.07 10.12 16.08
CA ARG A 404 -10.01 11.01 16.57
C ARG A 404 -9.28 11.76 15.44
N SER A 405 -9.96 12.72 14.83
CA SER A 405 -9.27 13.95 14.44
C SER A 405 -9.29 14.88 15.66
N SER A 406 -8.15 15.10 16.27
CA SER A 406 -7.87 15.97 17.42
C SER A 406 -7.91 15.31 18.80
N ARG A 407 -6.80 14.76 19.20
CA ARG A 407 -6.12 14.78 20.50
C ARG A 407 -5.38 13.47 20.78
N LEU A 408 -4.03 13.58 20.83
CA LEU A 408 -3.07 12.73 21.56
C LEU A 408 -3.47 11.24 21.76
N LEU A 409 -2.87 10.37 20.98
CA LEU A 409 -2.86 8.91 21.24
C LEU A 409 -2.27 8.62 22.63
N PRO A 410 -3.01 8.03 23.58
CA PRO A 410 -2.37 7.30 24.65
C PRO A 410 -1.76 6.03 24.06
N LYS A 411 -0.51 5.77 24.39
CA LYS A 411 0.19 4.51 24.07
C LYS A 411 -0.70 3.34 24.50
N PHE A 412 -1.25 2.61 23.52
CA PHE A 412 -1.88 1.33 23.81
C PHE A 412 -0.78 0.38 24.32
N LYS A 413 -0.71 0.19 25.61
CA LYS A 413 -0.18 -1.05 26.18
C LYS A 413 -1.21 -2.13 25.83
N ALA A 414 -0.90 -2.93 24.82
CA ALA A 414 -1.55 -4.22 24.66
C ALA A 414 -1.24 -5.03 25.93
N GLN A 415 -2.13 -4.98 26.91
CA GLN A 415 -2.10 -5.93 27.99
C GLN A 415 -2.36 -7.31 27.39
N LYS A 416 -1.46 -8.24 27.67
CA LYS A 416 -1.56 -9.65 27.34
C LYS A 416 -2.98 -10.14 27.60
N ILE A 417 -3.77 -10.33 26.55
CA ILE A 417 -4.93 -11.21 26.62
C ILE A 417 -4.32 -12.62 26.66
N ASN A 418 -4.28 -13.18 27.85
CA ASN A 418 -3.88 -14.56 28.05
C ASN A 418 -4.81 -15.44 27.23
N SER A 419 -4.23 -16.20 26.33
CA SER A 419 -4.86 -17.22 25.51
C SER A 419 -5.45 -18.30 26.41
N TRP A 420 -6.72 -18.23 26.69
CA TRP A 420 -7.55 -19.35 27.15
C TRP A 420 -8.57 -19.65 26.03
N CYS A 421 -8.13 -20.21 24.96
CA CYS A 421 -8.92 -21.00 24.01
C CYS A 421 -7.92 -21.81 23.17
N ALA A 422 -7.46 -22.90 23.76
CA ALA A 422 -6.87 -24.00 23.04
C ALA A 422 -7.76 -25.22 23.39
N ALA A 423 -8.64 -25.55 22.48
CA ALA A 423 -9.21 -26.88 22.28
C ALA A 423 -9.43 -27.05 20.77
#